data_ddfa3079fdf52a950a93255efcea1ae6
#
_entry.id   ddfa3079fdf52a950a93255efcea1ae6
#
_cell.length_a   1.000
_cell.length_b   1.000
_cell.length_c   1.000
_cell.angle_alpha   90.00
_cell.angle_beta   90.00
_cell.angle_gamma   90.00
#
_symmetry.space_group_name_H-M   'P 1'
#
loop_
_entity.id
_entity.type
_entity.pdbx_description
1 polymer ?
#
loop_
_entity_poly.entity_id
_entity_poly.type
_entity_poly.pdbx_seq_one_letter_code
_entity_poly.pdbx_strand_id
1 'polypeptide(L)' 'MKKNNLPRGLRNNNPGNIRINDDLFQGEIRPSKDKSFKQFTTMAYGYRAMFK' A
#
# COMPACT_ATOMS: atom_id res chain seq x y z
N MET A 1 10.33 -13.58 -11.37
CA MET A 1 9.24 -12.70 -11.83
C MET A 1 9.49 -11.27 -11.39
N LYS A 2 9.31 -10.33 -12.26
CA LYS A 2 9.50 -8.92 -11.92
C LYS A 2 8.35 -8.41 -11.06
N LYS A 3 8.68 -7.59 -10.08
CA LYS A 3 7.69 -7.08 -9.14
C LYS A 3 6.62 -6.24 -9.83
N ASN A 4 6.96 -5.49 -10.88
CA ASN A 4 6.01 -4.64 -11.57
C ASN A 4 4.97 -5.41 -12.40
N ASN A 5 5.10 -6.74 -12.51
CA ASN A 5 4.08 -7.57 -13.13
C ASN A 5 2.98 -8.00 -12.17
N LEU A 6 3.13 -7.68 -10.88
CA LEU A 6 2.12 -8.01 -9.89
C LEU A 6 0.98 -7.00 -9.93
N PRO A 7 -0.25 -7.39 -9.54
CA PRO A 7 -1.32 -6.44 -9.32
C PRO A 7 -0.89 -5.33 -8.37
N ARG A 8 -1.47 -4.15 -8.55
CA ARG A 8 -1.09 -2.96 -7.80
C ARG A 8 -1.11 -3.14 -6.30
N GLY A 9 -2.17 -3.80 -5.79
CA GLY A 9 -2.28 -4.04 -4.36
C GLY A 9 -1.12 -4.85 -3.81
N LEU A 10 -0.69 -5.87 -4.55
CA LEU A 10 0.45 -6.69 -4.14
C LEU A 10 1.76 -5.95 -4.24
N ARG A 11 1.93 -5.14 -5.29
CA ARG A 11 3.16 -4.34 -5.46
C ARG A 11 3.35 -3.34 -4.32
N ASN A 12 2.26 -2.77 -3.83
CA ASN A 12 2.29 -1.73 -2.83
C ASN A 12 2.10 -2.26 -1.42
N ASN A 13 1.97 -3.57 -1.25
CA ASN A 13 1.58 -4.16 0.03
C ASN A 13 0.28 -3.52 0.54
N ASN A 14 -0.66 -3.29 -0.38
CA ASN A 14 -1.90 -2.57 -0.10
C ASN A 14 -3.08 -3.40 -0.63
N PRO A 15 -3.43 -4.49 0.07
CA PRO A 15 -4.47 -5.41 -0.42
C PRO A 15 -5.86 -4.77 -0.51
N GLY A 16 -6.10 -3.71 0.25
CA GLY A 16 -7.37 -2.99 0.19
C GLY A 16 -7.43 -1.91 -0.87
N ASN A 17 -6.37 -1.72 -1.64
CA ASN A 17 -6.26 -0.66 -2.65
C ASN A 17 -6.65 0.71 -2.07
N ILE A 18 -6.13 1.01 -0.89
CA ILE A 18 -6.42 2.26 -0.20
C ILE A 18 -5.77 3.41 -0.97
N ARG A 19 -6.57 4.40 -1.34
CA ARG A 19 -6.08 5.55 -2.08
C ARG A 19 -5.30 6.51 -1.18
N ILE A 20 -4.37 7.24 -1.80
CA ILE A 20 -3.59 8.25 -1.08
C ILE A 20 -4.53 9.30 -0.50
N ASN A 21 -4.33 9.60 0.79
CA ASN A 21 -5.05 10.65 1.50
C ASN A 21 -4.17 11.18 2.63
N ASP A 22 -4.70 12.08 3.44
CA ASP A 22 -3.94 12.71 4.51
C ASP A 22 -3.78 11.83 5.75
N ASP A 23 -4.54 10.75 5.85
CA ASP A 23 -4.42 9.83 6.97
C ASP A 23 -3.11 9.05 6.87
N LEU A 24 -2.30 9.11 7.91
CA LEU A 24 -1.05 8.38 7.95
C LEU A 24 -1.26 7.09 8.74
N PHE A 25 -1.15 5.96 8.06
CA PHE A 25 -1.29 4.66 8.69
C PHE A 25 0.06 4.13 9.13
N GLN A 26 0.05 3.31 10.15
CA GLN A 26 1.27 2.67 10.62
C GLN A 26 1.84 1.79 9.50
N GLY A 27 3.14 1.92 9.28
CA GLY A 27 3.83 1.16 8.22
C GLY A 27 3.65 1.71 6.82
N GLU A 28 2.96 2.83 6.69
CA GLU A 28 2.80 3.47 5.38
C GLU A 28 4.08 4.13 4.93
N ILE A 29 4.39 3.99 3.64
CA ILE A 29 5.55 4.63 3.02
C ILE A 29 5.11 5.95 2.40
N ARG A 30 5.78 7.03 2.77
CA ARG A 30 5.51 8.35 2.18
C ARG A 30 6.82 9.00 1.72
N PRO A 31 6.82 9.51 0.49
CA PRO A 31 5.72 9.42 -0.48
C PRO A 31 5.60 8.01 -1.05
N SER A 32 4.38 7.62 -1.39
CA SER A 32 4.13 6.36 -2.06
C SER A 32 4.76 6.40 -3.46
N LYS A 33 5.30 5.27 -3.89
CA LYS A 33 5.81 5.16 -5.27
C LYS A 33 4.68 5.09 -6.28
N ASP A 34 3.48 4.71 -5.84
CA ASP A 34 2.29 4.73 -6.68
C ASP A 34 1.64 6.10 -6.55
N LYS A 35 1.22 6.68 -7.68
CA LYS A 35 0.64 8.02 -7.67
C LYS A 35 -0.76 8.05 -7.08
N SER A 36 -1.45 6.92 -7.07
CA SER A 36 -2.87 6.86 -6.70
C SER A 36 -3.12 6.13 -5.41
N PHE A 37 -2.29 5.17 -5.06
CA PHE A 37 -2.53 4.26 -3.94
C PHE A 37 -1.43 4.32 -2.90
N LYS A 38 -1.80 4.12 -1.65
CA LYS A 38 -0.84 4.04 -0.56
C LYS A 38 0.07 2.84 -0.75
N GLN A 39 1.26 2.94 -0.16
CA GLN A 39 2.25 1.88 -0.17
C GLN A 39 2.64 1.59 1.26
N PHE A 40 2.77 0.30 1.60
CA PHE A 40 3.15 -0.11 2.94
C PHE A 40 4.46 -0.89 2.92
N THR A 41 5.15 -0.91 4.06
CA THR A 41 6.44 -1.59 4.16
C THR A 41 6.29 -3.10 4.10
N THR A 42 5.17 -3.62 4.60
CA THR A 42 4.87 -5.06 4.54
C THR A 42 3.39 -5.27 4.26
N MET A 43 3.07 -6.47 3.80
CA MET A 43 1.67 -6.85 3.57
C MET A 43 0.88 -6.85 4.87
N ALA A 44 1.52 -7.19 5.99
CA ALA A 44 0.84 -7.18 7.29
C ALA A 44 0.31 -5.79 7.62
N TYR A 45 1.10 -4.75 7.39
CA TYR A 45 0.63 -3.38 7.61
C TYR A 45 -0.47 -3.00 6.64
N GLY A 46 -0.41 -3.47 5.41
CA GLY A 46 -1.47 -3.23 4.45
C GLY A 46 -2.79 -3.84 4.88
N TYR A 47 -2.76 -5.07 5.36
CA TYR A 47 -3.97 -5.71 5.90
C TYR A 47 -4.49 -4.98 7.11
N ARG A 48 -3.59 -4.57 8.01
CA ARG A 48 -4.00 -3.82 9.20
C ARG A 48 -4.74 -2.53 8.81
N ALA A 49 -4.27 -1.86 7.78
CA ALA A 49 -4.90 -0.63 7.31
C ALA A 49 -6.31 -0.88 6.78
N MET A 50 -6.57 -2.05 6.16
CA MET A 50 -7.90 -2.39 5.66
C MET A 50 -8.95 -2.42 6.76
N PHE A 51 -8.55 -2.76 7.96
CA PHE A 51 -9.49 -2.97 9.07
C PHE A 51 -9.54 -1.79 10.03
N LYS A 52 -8.99 -0.69 9.68
CA LYS A 52 -9.03 0.53 10.48
C LYS A 52 -10.37 1.25 10.45
#